data_358b74e96b5f69c820465889e1df560b
#
_entry.id   358b74e96b5f69c820465889e1df560b
#
_cell.length_a   1.000
_cell.length_b   1.000
_cell.length_c   1.000
_cell.angle_alpha   90.00
_cell.angle_beta   90.00
_cell.angle_gamma   90.00
#
_symmetry.space_group_name_H-M   'P 1'
#
loop_
_entity.id
_entity.type
_entity.pdbx_description
1 polymer ?
#
loop_
_entity_poly.entity_id
_entity_poly.type
_entity_poly.pdbx_seq_one_letter_code
_entity_poly.pdbx_strand_id
1 'polypeptide(L)'
;MSNTSNFRQAIQEAKGQALVGPNVIPNALPYLGGGLILTAVGAYGGLGVINSNPQIFMPSFWVALIAEFVLFFVARGIAEKGNNGTALPLLALYSLLSGYTLSGLLFVALSTSGVGIAGVGIAALGCGATFIVGRNIGSILSDEDGLALSQTIRLGMIALLVVLVGQL
;
A
#
# COMPACT_ATOMS: atom_id res chain seq x y z
N MET A 1 -44.99 -4.93 12.08
CA MET A 1 -43.97 -5.56 11.22
C MET A 1 -42.87 -4.59 10.76
N SER A 2 -42.61 -3.44 11.41
CA SER A 2 -41.65 -2.42 10.98
C SER A 2 -40.26 -2.48 11.68
N ASN A 3 -40.08 -3.30 12.71
CA ASN A 3 -38.85 -3.31 13.50
C ASN A 3 -37.67 -4.11 12.88
N THR A 4 -37.95 -5.06 12.01
CA THR A 4 -36.90 -5.90 11.40
C THR A 4 -36.17 -5.22 10.23
N SER A 5 -36.82 -4.30 9.54
CA SER A 5 -36.22 -3.49 8.49
C SER A 5 -35.23 -2.46 9.06
N ASN A 6 -35.61 -1.80 10.13
CA ASN A 6 -34.78 -0.81 10.82
C ASN A 6 -33.55 -1.45 11.46
N PHE A 7 -33.67 -2.68 12.00
CA PHE A 7 -32.54 -3.42 12.56
C PHE A 7 -31.55 -3.87 11.49
N ARG A 8 -32.04 -4.31 10.32
CA ARG A 8 -31.17 -4.65 9.18
C ARG A 8 -30.47 -3.44 8.59
N GLN A 9 -31.14 -2.30 8.51
CA GLN A 9 -30.53 -1.03 8.09
C GLN A 9 -29.47 -0.58 9.08
N ALA A 10 -29.74 -0.62 10.39
CA ALA A 10 -28.76 -0.30 11.42
C ALA A 10 -27.52 -1.22 11.40
N ILE A 11 -27.70 -2.53 11.10
CA ILE A 11 -26.56 -3.45 10.92
C ILE A 11 -25.76 -3.13 9.65
N GLN A 12 -26.42 -2.74 8.55
CA GLN A 12 -25.73 -2.35 7.33
C GLN A 12 -25.00 -1.02 7.47
N GLU A 13 -25.57 -0.05 8.16
CA GLU A 13 -24.93 1.21 8.51
C GLU A 13 -23.76 0.99 9.48
N ALA A 14 -23.93 0.14 10.50
CA ALA A 14 -22.85 -0.23 11.40
C ALA A 14 -21.72 -1.01 10.70
N LYS A 15 -22.03 -1.85 9.70
CA LYS A 15 -21.02 -2.49 8.85
C LYS A 15 -20.29 -1.51 7.95
N GLY A 16 -20.97 -0.50 7.42
CA GLY A 16 -20.37 0.59 6.66
C GLY A 16 -19.47 1.47 7.52
N GLN A 17 -19.88 1.75 8.76
CA GLN A 17 -19.09 2.51 9.74
C GLN A 17 -17.97 1.68 10.39
N ALA A 18 -18.07 0.34 10.43
CA ALA A 18 -17.02 -0.54 10.95
C ALA A 18 -15.73 -0.49 10.10
N LEU A 19 -15.78 0.05 8.89
CA LEU A 19 -14.59 0.34 8.07
C LEU A 19 -13.84 1.62 8.51
N VAL A 20 -14.40 2.39 9.46
CA VAL A 20 -13.82 3.65 9.98
C VAL A 20 -13.65 3.62 11.51
N GLY A 21 -13.93 2.49 12.17
CA GLY A 21 -13.88 2.38 13.62
C GLY A 21 -12.46 2.18 14.20
N PRO A 22 -12.24 2.45 15.51
CA PRO A 22 -10.96 2.37 16.19
C PRO A 22 -10.30 0.98 16.13
N ASN A 23 -11.04 -0.07 15.79
CA ASN A 23 -10.56 -1.44 15.70
C ASN A 23 -10.04 -1.83 14.29
N VAL A 24 -10.19 -0.98 13.27
CA VAL A 24 -9.73 -1.29 11.91
C VAL A 24 -8.22 -1.29 11.82
N ILE A 25 -7.57 -0.33 12.45
CA ILE A 25 -6.10 -0.19 12.43
C ILE A 25 -5.40 -1.39 13.08
N PRO A 26 -5.72 -1.84 14.31
CA PRO A 26 -5.10 -3.00 14.90
C PRO A 26 -5.29 -4.29 14.07
N ASN A 27 -6.45 -4.46 13.45
CA ASN A 27 -6.74 -5.64 12.64
C ASN A 27 -6.06 -5.61 11.26
N ALA A 28 -5.77 -4.42 10.71
CA ALA A 28 -5.07 -4.27 9.44
C ALA A 28 -3.54 -4.40 9.57
N LEU A 29 -2.96 -4.11 10.74
CA LEU A 29 -1.51 -4.13 10.97
C LEU A 29 -0.82 -5.45 10.61
N PRO A 30 -1.34 -6.65 10.96
CA PRO A 30 -0.72 -7.90 10.57
C PRO A 30 -0.65 -8.10 9.06
N TYR A 31 -1.69 -7.70 8.36
CA TYR A 31 -1.74 -7.78 6.88
C TYR A 31 -0.79 -6.78 6.23
N LEU A 32 -0.70 -5.58 6.78
CA LEU A 32 0.27 -4.58 6.34
C LEU A 32 1.71 -5.08 6.56
N GLY A 33 2.00 -5.61 7.75
CA GLY A 33 3.30 -6.19 8.06
C GLY A 33 3.66 -7.35 7.14
N GLY A 34 2.72 -8.26 6.89
CA GLY A 34 2.89 -9.36 5.94
C GLY A 34 3.13 -8.86 4.51
N GLY A 35 2.39 -7.85 4.07
CA GLY A 35 2.59 -7.20 2.77
C GLY A 35 3.99 -6.60 2.64
N LEU A 36 4.49 -5.89 3.66
CA LEU A 36 5.84 -5.31 3.66
C LEU A 36 6.94 -6.38 3.58
N ILE A 37 6.76 -7.51 4.27
CA ILE A 37 7.70 -8.64 4.17
C ILE A 37 7.72 -9.18 2.75
N LEU A 38 6.56 -9.39 2.13
CA LEU A 38 6.46 -9.86 0.75
C LEU A 38 7.07 -8.84 -0.23
N THR A 39 6.87 -7.54 -0.01
CA THR A 39 7.52 -6.48 -0.79
C THR A 39 9.05 -6.56 -0.66
N ALA A 40 9.58 -6.79 0.53
CA ALA A 40 11.01 -6.96 0.74
C ALA A 40 11.55 -8.20 0.00
N VAL A 41 10.83 -9.32 0.03
CA VAL A 41 11.17 -10.54 -0.72
C VAL A 41 11.17 -10.28 -2.23
N GLY A 42 10.14 -9.59 -2.74
CA GLY A 42 10.05 -9.19 -4.15
C GLY A 42 11.19 -8.29 -4.58
N ALA A 43 11.55 -7.30 -3.75
CA ALA A 43 12.66 -6.39 -4.00
C ALA A 43 14.01 -7.12 -4.04
N TYR A 44 14.23 -8.05 -3.12
CA TYR A 44 15.42 -8.88 -3.10
C TYR A 44 15.52 -9.76 -4.35
N GLY A 45 14.41 -10.38 -4.76
CA GLY A 45 14.33 -11.16 -6.00
C GLY A 45 14.64 -10.31 -7.24
N GLY A 46 14.08 -9.11 -7.33
CA GLY A 46 14.34 -8.17 -8.42
C GLY A 46 15.79 -7.72 -8.49
N LEU A 47 16.43 -7.42 -7.34
CA LEU A 47 17.86 -7.13 -7.28
C LEU A 47 18.71 -8.34 -7.76
N GLY A 48 18.29 -9.55 -7.42
CA GLY A 48 18.93 -10.77 -7.92
C GLY A 48 18.87 -10.87 -9.45
N VAL A 49 17.73 -10.56 -10.07
CA VAL A 49 17.56 -10.53 -11.53
C VAL A 49 18.43 -9.45 -12.16
N ILE A 50 18.48 -8.24 -11.59
CA ILE A 50 19.33 -7.14 -12.08
C ILE A 50 20.81 -7.56 -12.10
N ASN A 51 21.26 -8.23 -11.04
CA ASN A 51 22.66 -8.62 -10.92
C ASN A 51 23.05 -9.81 -11.83
N SER A 52 22.14 -10.78 -12.02
CA SER A 52 22.41 -11.98 -12.81
C SER A 52 22.12 -11.81 -14.31
N ASN A 53 21.05 -11.13 -14.66
CA ASN A 53 20.56 -10.96 -16.03
C ASN A 53 19.90 -9.58 -16.24
N PRO A 54 20.66 -8.49 -16.30
CA PRO A 54 20.10 -7.13 -16.41
C PRO A 54 19.25 -6.92 -17.66
N GLN A 55 19.50 -7.68 -18.74
CA GLN A 55 18.74 -7.59 -19.99
C GLN A 55 17.29 -8.11 -19.84
N ILE A 56 17.06 -9.05 -18.93
CA ILE A 56 15.73 -9.61 -18.65
C ILE A 56 14.95 -8.68 -17.71
N PHE A 57 15.65 -7.90 -16.91
CA PHE A 57 14.97 -7.04 -15.90
C PHE A 57 14.02 -6.02 -16.54
N MET A 58 14.46 -5.30 -17.57
CA MET A 58 13.60 -4.26 -18.18
C MET A 58 12.29 -4.80 -18.78
N PRO A 59 12.30 -5.87 -19.61
CA PRO A 59 11.04 -6.44 -20.08
C PRO A 59 10.17 -6.97 -18.94
N SER A 60 10.74 -7.67 -17.96
CA SER A 60 9.99 -8.23 -16.83
C SER A 60 9.46 -7.14 -15.89
N PHE A 61 10.16 -6.02 -15.74
CA PHE A 61 9.70 -4.85 -14.99
C PHE A 61 8.38 -4.30 -15.57
N TRP A 62 8.31 -4.09 -16.89
CA TRP A 62 7.08 -3.61 -17.52
C TRP A 62 5.92 -4.58 -17.38
N VAL A 63 6.18 -5.88 -17.52
CA VAL A 63 5.15 -6.93 -17.31
C VAL A 63 4.68 -6.91 -15.85
N ALA A 64 5.61 -6.85 -14.90
CA ALA A 64 5.29 -6.79 -13.47
C ALA A 64 4.50 -5.53 -13.12
N LEU A 65 4.88 -4.37 -13.65
CA LEU A 65 4.19 -3.10 -13.44
C LEU A 65 2.73 -3.15 -13.93
N ILE A 66 2.50 -3.65 -15.15
CA ILE A 66 1.14 -3.81 -15.69
C ILE A 66 0.34 -4.80 -14.83
N ALA A 67 0.94 -5.94 -14.47
CA ALA A 67 0.29 -6.93 -13.61
C ALA A 67 -0.05 -6.36 -12.22
N GLU A 68 0.81 -5.53 -11.65
CA GLU A 68 0.59 -4.84 -10.38
C GLU A 68 -0.66 -3.94 -10.44
N PHE A 69 -0.77 -3.12 -11.50
CA PHE A 69 -1.97 -2.29 -11.70
C PHE A 69 -3.25 -3.12 -11.83
N VAL A 70 -3.22 -4.17 -12.64
CA VAL A 70 -4.38 -5.06 -12.81
C VAL A 70 -4.76 -5.72 -11.49
N LEU A 71 -3.79 -6.27 -10.76
CA LEU A 71 -4.01 -6.91 -9.47
C LEU A 71 -4.58 -5.96 -8.42
N PHE A 72 -4.11 -4.72 -8.39
CA PHE A 72 -4.62 -3.70 -7.47
C PHE A 72 -6.13 -3.47 -7.67
N PHE A 73 -6.55 -3.23 -8.91
CA PHE A 73 -7.97 -2.99 -9.20
C PHE A 73 -8.84 -4.23 -8.99
N VAL A 74 -8.33 -5.40 -9.36
CA VAL A 74 -9.06 -6.67 -9.17
C VAL A 74 -9.19 -6.99 -7.67
N ALA A 75 -8.10 -6.89 -6.90
CA ALA A 75 -8.11 -7.16 -5.46
C ALA A 75 -9.06 -6.19 -4.73
N ARG A 76 -9.01 -4.90 -5.10
CA ARG A 76 -9.91 -3.88 -4.56
C ARG A 76 -11.38 -4.22 -4.87
N GLY A 77 -11.72 -4.51 -6.12
CA GLY A 77 -13.10 -4.83 -6.50
C GLY A 77 -13.64 -6.11 -5.84
N ILE A 78 -12.78 -7.08 -5.52
CA ILE A 78 -13.13 -8.29 -4.78
C ILE A 78 -13.30 -7.98 -3.29
N ALA A 79 -12.42 -7.17 -2.72
CA ALA A 79 -12.48 -6.75 -1.31
C ALA A 79 -13.75 -5.93 -1.03
N GLU A 80 -14.14 -5.02 -1.92
CA GLU A 80 -15.38 -4.23 -1.82
C GLU A 80 -16.64 -5.12 -1.78
N LYS A 81 -16.58 -6.32 -2.39
CA LYS A 81 -17.66 -7.33 -2.33
C LYS A 81 -17.62 -8.20 -1.06
N GLY A 82 -16.68 -7.94 -0.14
CA GLY A 82 -16.53 -8.66 1.12
C GLY A 82 -15.88 -10.05 1.00
N ASN A 83 -15.32 -10.42 -0.16
CA ASN A 83 -14.64 -11.70 -0.36
C ASN A 83 -13.15 -11.60 0.00
N ASN A 84 -12.86 -11.55 1.30
CA ASN A 84 -11.50 -11.44 1.80
C ASN A 84 -10.64 -12.69 1.51
N GLY A 85 -11.26 -13.87 1.41
CA GLY A 85 -10.54 -15.11 1.11
C GLY A 85 -9.82 -15.09 -0.24
N THR A 86 -10.38 -14.38 -1.24
CA THR A 86 -9.75 -14.21 -2.56
C THR A 86 -8.94 -12.92 -2.65
N ALA A 87 -9.36 -11.85 -1.95
CA ALA A 87 -8.68 -10.57 -1.98
C ALA A 87 -7.28 -10.61 -1.34
N LEU A 88 -7.13 -11.33 -0.22
CA LEU A 88 -5.85 -11.44 0.50
C LEU A 88 -4.72 -12.08 -0.31
N PRO A 89 -4.90 -13.24 -0.98
CA PRO A 89 -3.87 -13.80 -1.86
C PRO A 89 -3.49 -12.87 -3.02
N LEU A 90 -4.45 -12.16 -3.60
CA LEU A 90 -4.18 -11.19 -4.67
C LEU A 90 -3.38 -10.00 -4.15
N LEU A 91 -3.70 -9.53 -2.94
CA LEU A 91 -2.95 -8.46 -2.28
C LEU A 91 -1.51 -8.91 -1.93
N ALA A 92 -1.33 -10.16 -1.53
CA ALA A 92 -0.01 -10.74 -1.28
C ALA A 92 0.83 -10.79 -2.57
N LEU A 93 0.24 -11.23 -3.68
CA LEU A 93 0.90 -11.23 -4.98
C LEU A 93 1.22 -9.79 -5.46
N TYR A 94 0.28 -8.87 -5.28
CA TYR A 94 0.50 -7.44 -5.53
C TYR A 94 1.71 -6.91 -4.74
N SER A 95 1.80 -7.20 -3.43
CA SER A 95 2.91 -6.77 -2.59
C SER A 95 4.26 -7.32 -3.07
N LEU A 96 4.29 -8.56 -3.53
CA LEU A 96 5.49 -9.20 -4.05
C LEU A 96 5.94 -8.56 -5.37
N LEU A 97 5.01 -8.29 -6.29
CA LEU A 97 5.29 -7.60 -7.56
C LEU A 97 5.73 -6.16 -7.32
N SER A 98 5.08 -5.47 -6.38
CA SER A 98 5.45 -4.10 -5.99
C SER A 98 6.88 -4.02 -5.46
N GLY A 99 7.31 -5.03 -4.71
CA GLY A 99 8.71 -5.17 -4.32
C GLY A 99 9.64 -5.36 -5.51
N TYR A 100 9.25 -6.22 -6.45
CA TYR A 100 10.03 -6.46 -7.66
C TYR A 100 10.19 -5.19 -8.50
N THR A 101 9.14 -4.41 -8.70
CA THR A 101 9.21 -3.12 -9.43
C THR A 101 10.03 -2.08 -8.67
N LEU A 102 9.96 -2.06 -7.34
CA LEU A 102 10.76 -1.18 -6.49
C LEU A 102 12.26 -1.49 -6.56
N SER A 103 12.65 -2.71 -6.92
CA SER A 103 14.06 -3.14 -6.96
C SER A 103 14.93 -2.29 -7.90
N GLY A 104 14.37 -1.78 -9.00
CA GLY A 104 15.07 -0.87 -9.91
C GLY A 104 15.50 0.43 -9.23
N LEU A 105 14.58 1.05 -8.47
CA LEU A 105 14.88 2.25 -7.70
C LEU A 105 15.89 1.97 -6.57
N LEU A 106 15.75 0.83 -5.90
CA LEU A 106 16.71 0.40 -4.88
C LEU A 106 18.09 0.18 -5.47
N PHE A 107 18.19 -0.44 -6.65
CA PHE A 107 19.47 -0.63 -7.33
C PHE A 107 20.15 0.71 -7.63
N VAL A 108 19.41 1.68 -8.18
CA VAL A 108 19.93 3.02 -8.43
C VAL A 108 20.37 3.69 -7.13
N ALA A 109 19.55 3.66 -6.09
CA ALA A 109 19.86 4.26 -4.79
C ALA A 109 21.12 3.63 -4.16
N LEU A 110 21.24 2.31 -4.22
CA LEU A 110 22.41 1.59 -3.68
C LEU A 110 23.69 1.85 -4.46
N SER A 111 23.57 2.10 -5.78
CA SER A 111 24.69 2.36 -6.67
C SER A 111 25.15 3.83 -6.67
N THR A 112 24.30 4.74 -6.14
CA THR A 112 24.60 6.18 -6.15
C THR A 112 25.58 6.55 -5.03
N SER A 113 26.68 7.20 -5.40
CA SER A 113 27.69 7.67 -4.44
C SER A 113 27.05 8.64 -3.44
N GLY A 114 27.26 8.39 -2.15
CA GLY A 114 26.75 9.23 -1.05
C GLY A 114 25.35 8.84 -0.55
N VAL A 115 24.61 8.03 -1.27
CA VAL A 115 23.31 7.49 -0.82
C VAL A 115 23.50 6.09 -0.23
N GLY A 116 23.77 5.10 -1.07
CA GLY A 116 24.07 3.73 -0.66
C GLY A 116 23.07 3.14 0.34
N ILE A 117 23.53 2.17 1.11
CA ILE A 117 22.74 1.48 2.15
C ILE A 117 22.28 2.46 3.25
N ALA A 118 23.12 3.46 3.60
CA ALA A 118 22.77 4.42 4.64
C ALA A 118 21.57 5.29 4.26
N GLY A 119 21.53 5.78 3.02
CA GLY A 119 20.39 6.57 2.53
C GLY A 119 19.08 5.77 2.48
N VAL A 120 19.13 4.53 2.02
CA VAL A 120 17.98 3.62 2.03
C VAL A 120 17.51 3.35 3.47
N GLY A 121 18.46 3.13 4.40
CA GLY A 121 18.17 2.93 5.82
C GLY A 121 17.51 4.15 6.46
N ILE A 122 18.01 5.35 6.19
CA ILE A 122 17.42 6.61 6.69
C ILE A 122 16.00 6.80 6.14
N ALA A 123 15.79 6.54 4.85
CA ALA A 123 14.46 6.60 4.24
C ALA A 123 13.48 5.62 4.87
N ALA A 124 13.91 4.37 5.11
CA ALA A 124 13.10 3.36 5.78
C ALA A 124 12.75 3.75 7.22
N LEU A 125 13.71 4.29 7.98
CA LEU A 125 13.49 4.81 9.33
C LEU A 125 12.51 5.99 9.32
N GLY A 126 12.65 6.91 8.36
CA GLY A 126 11.73 8.04 8.18
C GLY A 126 10.30 7.58 7.91
N CYS A 127 10.12 6.60 7.02
CA CYS A 127 8.82 5.99 6.75
C CYS A 127 8.23 5.33 8.01
N GLY A 128 9.04 4.55 8.74
CA GLY A 128 8.63 3.90 9.98
C GLY A 128 8.21 4.90 11.06
N ALA A 129 9.00 5.95 11.26
CA ALA A 129 8.70 7.03 12.21
C ALA A 129 7.39 7.74 11.83
N THR A 130 7.22 8.09 10.55
CA THR A 130 5.98 8.72 10.05
C THR A 130 4.77 7.82 10.28
N PHE A 131 4.91 6.50 10.09
CA PHE A 131 3.84 5.54 10.35
C PHE A 131 3.43 5.48 11.82
N ILE A 132 4.42 5.47 12.74
CA ILE A 132 4.17 5.47 14.19
C ILE A 132 3.47 6.77 14.63
N VAL A 133 3.98 7.91 14.14
CA VAL A 133 3.38 9.23 14.43
C VAL A 133 1.96 9.30 13.85
N GLY A 134 1.77 8.89 12.61
CA GLY A 134 0.45 8.86 11.95
C GLY A 134 -0.55 7.99 12.70
N ARG A 135 -0.12 6.83 13.23
CA ARG A 135 -0.97 5.97 14.05
C ARG A 135 -1.41 6.67 15.34
N ASN A 136 -0.48 7.33 16.04
CA ASN A 136 -0.77 8.03 17.28
C ASN A 136 -1.72 9.21 17.05
N ILE A 137 -1.47 10.00 16.00
CA ILE A 137 -2.36 11.11 15.61
C ILE A 137 -3.75 10.57 15.23
N GLY A 138 -3.81 9.52 14.41
CA GLY A 138 -5.08 8.93 13.97
C GLY A 138 -5.92 8.34 15.10
N SER A 139 -5.30 7.95 16.24
CA SER A 139 -6.03 7.48 17.42
C SER A 139 -6.67 8.60 18.25
N ILE A 140 -6.29 9.86 18.02
CA ILE A 140 -6.73 11.04 18.79
C ILE A 140 -7.71 11.90 17.97
N LEU A 141 -7.68 11.74 16.63
CA LEU A 141 -8.53 12.52 15.72
C LEU A 141 -10.01 12.16 15.87
N SER A 142 -10.88 13.17 15.85
CA SER A 142 -12.31 12.99 15.70
C SER A 142 -12.65 12.48 14.28
N ASP A 143 -13.86 11.93 14.10
CA ASP A 143 -14.30 11.43 12.79
C ASP A 143 -14.31 12.56 11.73
N GLU A 144 -14.65 13.79 12.11
CA GLU A 144 -14.65 14.97 11.23
C GLU A 144 -13.22 15.35 10.81
N ASP A 145 -12.28 15.37 11.75
CA ASP A 145 -10.85 15.64 11.47
C ASP A 145 -10.23 14.53 10.62
N GLY A 146 -10.63 13.29 10.83
CA GLY A 146 -10.22 12.15 10.03
C GLY A 146 -10.64 12.27 8.57
N LEU A 147 -11.88 12.74 8.31
CA LEU A 147 -12.37 13.01 6.97
C LEU A 147 -11.61 14.17 6.29
N ALA A 148 -11.36 15.26 7.00
CA ALA A 148 -10.58 16.39 6.49
C ALA A 148 -9.15 15.99 6.14
N LEU A 149 -8.50 15.18 6.99
CA LEU A 149 -7.17 14.64 6.76
C LEU A 149 -7.15 13.71 5.53
N SER A 150 -8.15 12.84 5.38
CA SER A 150 -8.30 11.95 4.22
C SER A 150 -8.42 12.74 2.91
N GLN A 151 -9.19 13.83 2.89
CA GLN A 151 -9.30 14.72 1.73
C GLN A 151 -7.98 15.41 1.42
N THR A 152 -7.27 15.89 2.43
CA THR A 152 -5.96 16.54 2.29
C THR A 152 -4.93 15.57 1.72
N ILE A 153 -4.87 14.34 2.21
CA ILE A 153 -3.98 13.29 1.69
C ILE A 153 -4.31 12.99 0.23
N ARG A 154 -5.62 12.88 -0.12
CA ARG A 154 -6.05 12.63 -1.50
C ARG A 154 -5.61 13.76 -2.44
N LEU A 155 -5.77 15.01 -2.03
CA LEU A 155 -5.31 16.16 -2.80
C LEU A 155 -3.78 16.19 -2.95
N GLY A 156 -3.05 15.87 -1.87
CA GLY A 156 -1.60 15.75 -1.88
C GLY A 156 -1.11 14.67 -2.84
N MET A 157 -1.76 13.52 -2.87
CA MET A 157 -1.44 12.44 -3.82
C MET A 157 -1.68 12.86 -5.27
N ILE A 158 -2.79 13.55 -5.56
CA ILE A 158 -3.07 14.06 -6.90
C ILE A 158 -2.01 15.08 -7.31
N ALA A 159 -1.66 16.01 -6.44
CA ALA A 159 -0.61 16.99 -6.69
C ALA A 159 0.75 16.34 -6.98
N LEU A 160 1.11 15.32 -6.20
CA LEU A 160 2.35 14.55 -6.38
C LEU A 160 2.36 13.82 -7.73
N LEU A 161 1.23 13.21 -8.13
CA LEU A 161 1.09 12.58 -9.45
C LEU A 161 1.25 13.59 -10.60
N VAL A 162 0.66 14.79 -10.48
CA VAL A 162 0.79 15.85 -11.48
C VAL A 162 2.25 16.28 -11.63
N VAL A 163 2.96 16.48 -10.50
CA VAL A 163 4.38 16.82 -10.53
C VAL A 163 5.22 15.72 -11.18
N LEU A 164 4.93 14.46 -10.87
CA LEU A 164 5.66 13.30 -11.38
C LEU A 164 5.48 13.13 -12.88
N VAL A 165 4.25 13.32 -13.39
CA VAL A 165 3.94 13.32 -14.84
C VAL A 165 4.56 14.52 -15.55
N GLY A 166 4.63 15.68 -14.88
CA GLY A 166 5.25 16.89 -15.45
C GLY A 166 6.79 16.82 -15.52
N GLN A 167 7.42 15.82 -14.92
CA GLN A 167 8.87 15.59 -14.99
C GLN A 167 9.28 14.55 -16.06
N LEU A 168 8.32 13.88 -16.68
CA LEU A 168 8.51 12.95 -17.81
C LEU A 168 8.51 13.68 -19.14
#